data_344aa8083da7b2f7c39f3ea36df808da
#
_entry.id   344aa8083da7b2f7c39f3ea36df808da
#
_cell.length_a   1.000
_cell.length_b   1.000
_cell.length_c   1.000
_cell.angle_alpha   90.00
_cell.angle_beta   90.00
_cell.angle_gamma   90.00
#
_symmetry.space_group_name_H-M   'P 1'
#
loop_
_entity.id
_entity.type
_entity.pdbx_description
1 polymer ?
#
loop_
_entity_poly.entity_id
_entity_poly.type
_entity_poly.pdbx_seq_one_letter_code
_entity_poly.pdbx_strand_id
1 'polypeptide(L)'
;MVMPSSSESTFRVFNEIGIISQLANNAFESCLPDGLTVSQFSVLNWFIRVDVEATPGRLAAAFMVTKGAMTNTLKRLAEKGFVDVRPDENSGRRKLVTITADGQRVRLAALKAVEPLLEEVLTQFNSAQISACLPFLEQLRAFLDLRRSV
;
A
#
# COMPACT_ATOMS: atom_id res chain seq x y z
N MET A 1 20.29 -15.21 25.86
CA MET A 1 19.49 -16.42 25.55
C MET A 1 19.60 -16.69 24.06
N VAL A 2 20.10 -17.85 23.69
CA VAL A 2 20.21 -18.26 22.29
C VAL A 2 18.84 -18.73 21.83
N MET A 3 18.31 -18.12 20.78
CA MET A 3 17.04 -18.56 20.19
C MET A 3 17.22 -19.92 19.50
N PRO A 4 16.19 -20.81 19.51
CA PRO A 4 16.21 -22.00 18.67
C PRO A 4 16.43 -21.62 17.20
N SER A 5 17.14 -22.44 16.44
CA SER A 5 17.51 -22.16 15.04
C SER A 5 16.30 -21.81 14.13
N SER A 6 15.16 -22.44 14.37
CA SER A 6 13.90 -22.14 13.67
C SER A 6 13.32 -20.75 14.02
N SER A 7 13.40 -20.36 15.28
CA SER A 7 12.95 -19.02 15.71
C SER A 7 13.88 -17.93 15.21
N GLU A 8 15.19 -18.20 15.16
CA GLU A 8 16.17 -17.29 14.59
C GLU A 8 15.90 -17.04 13.09
N SER A 9 15.70 -18.10 12.33
CA SER A 9 15.38 -18.02 10.91
C SER A 9 14.06 -17.26 10.67
N THR A 10 13.05 -17.53 11.49
CA THR A 10 11.76 -16.81 11.43
C THR A 10 11.94 -15.32 11.71
N PHE A 11 12.69 -14.97 12.75
CA PHE A 11 12.98 -13.57 13.06
C PHE A 11 13.71 -12.87 11.90
N ARG A 12 14.70 -13.54 11.31
CA ARG A 12 15.45 -13.01 10.15
C ARG A 12 14.53 -12.72 8.96
N VAL A 13 13.55 -13.58 8.68
CA VAL A 13 12.55 -13.33 7.63
C VAL A 13 11.80 -12.02 7.88
N PHE A 14 11.29 -11.82 9.10
CA PHE A 14 10.61 -10.56 9.44
C PHE A 14 11.55 -9.34 9.33
N ASN A 15 12.78 -9.48 9.76
CA ASN A 15 13.78 -8.42 9.67
C ASN A 15 14.07 -8.03 8.21
N GLU A 16 14.26 -9.02 7.34
CA GLU A 16 14.47 -8.79 5.90
C GLU A 16 13.24 -8.14 5.25
N ILE A 17 12.04 -8.60 5.56
CA ILE A 17 10.80 -7.99 5.07
C ILE A 17 10.73 -6.50 5.47
N GLY A 18 11.09 -6.17 6.70
CA GLY A 18 11.10 -4.79 7.19
C GLY A 18 12.10 -3.91 6.45
N ILE A 19 13.33 -4.38 6.28
CA ILE A 19 14.39 -3.67 5.56
C ILE A 19 14.02 -3.51 4.08
N ILE A 20 13.58 -4.58 3.43
CA ILE A 20 13.15 -4.56 2.03
C ILE A 20 12.00 -3.58 1.84
N SER A 21 11.02 -3.57 2.73
CA SER A 21 9.90 -2.61 2.68
C SER A 21 10.37 -1.17 2.70
N GLN A 22 11.32 -0.83 3.57
CA GLN A 22 11.89 0.51 3.65
C GLN A 22 12.63 0.90 2.36
N LEU A 23 13.52 0.03 1.89
CA LEU A 23 14.31 0.27 0.70
C LEU A 23 13.44 0.37 -0.55
N ALA A 24 12.47 -0.55 -0.70
CA ALA A 24 11.54 -0.55 -1.82
C ALA A 24 10.65 0.68 -1.83
N ASN A 25 10.12 1.10 -0.68
CA ASN A 25 9.30 2.30 -0.58
C ASN A 25 10.07 3.55 -1.01
N ASN A 26 11.33 3.70 -0.57
CA ASN A 26 12.17 4.81 -0.98
C ASN A 26 12.44 4.80 -2.50
N ALA A 27 12.75 3.65 -3.06
CA ALA A 27 12.99 3.49 -4.48
C ALA A 27 11.72 3.78 -5.31
N PHE A 28 10.57 3.25 -4.91
CA PHE A 28 9.29 3.52 -5.57
C PHE A 28 8.92 5.00 -5.50
N GLU A 29 9.02 5.61 -4.33
CA GLU A 29 8.66 7.02 -4.14
C GLU A 29 9.47 7.96 -5.04
N SER A 30 10.73 7.64 -5.28
CA SER A 30 11.58 8.42 -6.21
C SER A 30 11.11 8.36 -7.67
N CYS A 31 10.35 7.32 -8.04
CA CYS A 31 9.81 7.13 -9.38
C CYS A 31 8.41 7.71 -9.57
N LEU A 32 7.67 7.94 -8.48
CA LEU A 32 6.25 8.30 -8.57
C LEU A 32 6.03 9.68 -9.19
N PRO A 33 5.04 9.83 -10.10
CA PRO A 33 4.73 11.11 -10.74
C PRO A 33 3.98 12.05 -9.78
N ASP A 34 3.94 13.32 -10.12
CA ASP A 34 3.14 14.37 -9.47
C ASP A 34 3.37 14.50 -7.95
N GLY A 35 4.57 14.17 -7.49
CA GLY A 35 4.92 14.24 -6.07
C GLY A 35 4.11 13.28 -5.19
N LEU A 36 3.59 12.19 -5.77
CA LEU A 36 2.90 11.16 -4.99
C LEU A 36 3.87 10.50 -4.01
N THR A 37 3.40 10.32 -2.79
CA THR A 37 4.04 9.41 -1.84
C THR A 37 3.56 7.97 -2.07
N VAL A 38 4.31 6.99 -1.58
CA VAL A 38 3.87 5.58 -1.60
C VAL A 38 2.53 5.42 -0.88
N SER A 39 2.31 6.12 0.24
CA SER A 39 1.03 6.10 0.96
C SER A 39 -0.12 6.62 0.11
N GLN A 40 0.08 7.72 -0.61
CA GLN A 40 -0.93 8.28 -1.51
C GLN A 40 -1.23 7.34 -2.68
N PHE A 41 -0.20 6.80 -3.32
CA PHE A 41 -0.38 5.80 -4.38
C PHE A 41 -1.14 4.56 -3.88
N SER A 42 -0.80 4.07 -2.69
CA SER A 42 -1.45 2.90 -2.09
C SER A 42 -2.95 3.12 -1.89
N VAL A 43 -3.36 4.30 -1.47
CA VAL A 43 -4.79 4.67 -1.34
C VAL A 43 -5.48 4.65 -2.71
N LEU A 44 -4.88 5.25 -3.74
CA LEU A 44 -5.44 5.23 -5.09
C LEU A 44 -5.56 3.79 -5.61
N ASN A 45 -4.55 2.97 -5.37
CA ASN A 45 -4.54 1.57 -5.77
C ASN A 45 -5.60 0.75 -5.04
N TRP A 46 -5.89 1.07 -3.79
CA TRP A 46 -6.92 0.41 -3.00
C TRP A 46 -8.32 0.55 -3.64
N PHE A 47 -8.68 1.73 -4.14
CA PHE A 47 -9.97 1.97 -4.80
C PHE A 47 -10.17 1.12 -6.07
N ILE A 48 -9.11 0.71 -6.72
CA ILE A 48 -9.20 -0.14 -7.91
C ILE A 48 -9.24 -1.63 -7.55
N ARG A 49 -8.57 -2.01 -6.45
CA ARG A 49 -8.41 -3.42 -6.09
C ARG A 49 -9.44 -3.95 -5.10
N VAL A 50 -9.97 -3.08 -4.25
CA VAL A 50 -10.79 -3.51 -3.10
C VAL A 50 -12.23 -3.04 -3.21
N ASP A 51 -12.45 -1.73 -3.35
CA ASP A 51 -13.79 -1.16 -3.40
C ASP A 51 -13.76 0.21 -4.08
N VAL A 52 -14.85 0.56 -4.75
CA VAL A 52 -14.96 1.82 -5.51
C VAL A 52 -15.13 3.05 -4.63
N GLU A 53 -15.57 2.85 -3.37
CA GLU A 53 -15.73 3.91 -2.40
C GLU A 53 -15.40 3.45 -0.98
N ALA A 54 -15.01 4.37 -0.12
CA ALA A 54 -14.73 4.08 1.27
C ALA A 54 -14.92 5.30 2.17
N THR A 55 -15.17 5.03 3.46
CA THR A 55 -15.04 6.07 4.49
C THR A 55 -13.56 6.26 4.86
N PRO A 56 -13.15 7.46 5.31
CA PRO A 56 -11.79 7.67 5.82
C PRO A 56 -11.42 6.71 6.96
N GLY A 57 -12.37 6.37 7.82
CA GLY A 57 -12.16 5.41 8.90
C GLY A 57 -11.86 3.99 8.41
N ARG A 58 -12.56 3.54 7.36
CA ARG A 58 -12.29 2.23 6.72
C ARG A 58 -10.89 2.18 6.10
N LEU A 59 -10.50 3.25 5.43
CA LEU A 59 -9.15 3.36 4.86
C LEU A 59 -8.08 3.39 5.95
N ALA A 60 -8.28 4.17 7.02
CA ALA A 60 -7.34 4.20 8.14
C ALA A 60 -7.13 2.80 8.75
N ALA A 61 -8.21 2.04 8.95
CA ALA A 61 -8.14 0.66 9.44
C ALA A 61 -7.42 -0.26 8.44
N ALA A 62 -7.73 -0.17 7.15
CA ALA A 62 -7.10 -0.98 6.11
C ALA A 62 -5.59 -0.76 6.03
N PHE A 63 -5.13 0.48 6.18
CA PHE A 63 -3.72 0.85 6.13
C PHE A 63 -3.02 0.88 7.49
N MET A 64 -3.71 0.54 8.57
CA MET A 64 -3.16 0.53 9.94
C MET A 64 -2.53 1.86 10.33
N VAL A 65 -3.17 2.94 9.97
CA VAL A 65 -2.77 4.31 10.33
C VAL A 65 -3.83 4.98 11.19
N THR A 66 -3.48 6.07 11.85
CA THR A 66 -4.46 6.87 12.60
C THR A 66 -5.45 7.55 11.65
N LYS A 67 -6.64 7.85 12.16
CA LYS A 67 -7.64 8.62 11.40
C LYS A 67 -7.09 9.97 10.94
N GLY A 68 -6.28 10.64 11.78
CA GLY A 68 -5.65 11.91 11.43
C GLY A 68 -4.65 11.78 10.28
N ALA A 69 -3.82 10.74 10.30
CA ALA A 69 -2.87 10.47 9.23
C ALA A 69 -3.60 10.17 7.90
N MET A 70 -4.65 9.36 7.93
CA MET A 70 -5.45 9.08 6.72
C MET A 70 -6.17 10.33 6.23
N THR A 71 -6.77 11.12 7.11
CA THR A 71 -7.41 12.38 6.74
C THR A 71 -6.43 13.33 6.05
N ASN A 72 -5.21 13.43 6.54
CA ASN A 72 -4.16 14.24 5.90
C ASN A 72 -3.78 13.70 4.52
N THR A 73 -3.63 12.38 4.37
CA THR A 73 -3.38 11.76 3.06
C THR A 73 -4.49 12.05 2.05
N LEU A 74 -5.74 11.88 2.48
CA LEU A 74 -6.92 12.14 1.63
C LEU A 74 -7.06 13.62 1.27
N LYS A 75 -6.77 14.53 2.22
CA LYS A 75 -6.75 15.97 1.95
C LYS A 75 -5.78 16.31 0.83
N ARG A 76 -4.56 15.80 0.90
CA ARG A 76 -3.54 16.03 -0.14
C ARG A 76 -3.94 15.45 -1.48
N LEU A 77 -4.54 14.26 -1.50
CA LEU A 77 -5.06 13.65 -2.73
C LEU A 77 -6.22 14.46 -3.32
N ALA A 78 -7.12 14.99 -2.48
CA ALA A 78 -8.22 15.85 -2.91
C ALA A 78 -7.73 17.20 -3.47
N GLU A 79 -6.74 17.82 -2.83
CA GLU A 79 -6.10 19.04 -3.30
C GLU A 79 -5.47 18.87 -4.70
N LYS A 80 -4.96 17.67 -4.99
CA LYS A 80 -4.44 17.30 -6.32
C LYS A 80 -5.53 16.90 -7.33
N GLY A 81 -6.78 16.78 -6.88
CA GLY A 81 -7.89 16.35 -7.72
C GLY A 81 -7.93 14.84 -8.00
N PHE A 82 -7.26 14.02 -7.22
CA PHE A 82 -7.14 12.58 -7.45
C PHE A 82 -8.20 11.75 -6.71
N VAL A 83 -8.79 12.31 -5.67
CA VAL A 83 -9.96 11.75 -4.99
C VAL A 83 -11.01 12.82 -4.78
N ASP A 84 -12.25 12.38 -4.67
CA ASP A 84 -13.40 13.18 -4.32
C ASP A 84 -13.85 12.80 -2.91
N VAL A 85 -14.03 13.81 -2.06
CA VAL A 85 -14.48 13.60 -0.67
C VAL A 85 -15.80 14.35 -0.53
N ARG A 86 -16.87 13.60 -0.27
CA ARG A 86 -18.23 14.15 -0.15
C ARG A 86 -18.92 13.62 1.09
N PRO A 87 -19.95 14.34 1.60
CA PRO A 87 -20.78 13.81 2.67
C PRO A 87 -21.47 12.52 2.24
N ASP A 88 -21.61 11.57 3.18
CA ASP A 88 -22.44 10.40 2.99
C ASP A 88 -23.91 10.80 3.15
N GLU A 89 -24.72 10.61 2.13
CA GLU A 89 -26.15 10.94 2.14
C GLU A 89 -26.94 10.16 3.19
N ASN A 90 -26.46 8.99 3.57
CA ASN A 90 -27.07 8.10 4.56
C ASN A 90 -26.62 8.39 6.00
N SER A 91 -25.64 9.27 6.19
CA SER A 91 -25.11 9.61 7.51
C SER A 91 -24.52 11.02 7.50
N GLY A 92 -25.17 11.97 8.16
CA GLY A 92 -24.74 13.37 8.21
C GLY A 92 -23.35 13.61 8.85
N ARG A 93 -22.70 12.59 9.38
CA ARG A 93 -21.37 12.67 10.01
C ARG A 93 -20.26 11.94 9.25
N ARG A 94 -20.61 11.09 8.30
CA ARG A 94 -19.66 10.32 7.52
C ARG A 94 -19.30 11.05 6.23
N LYS A 95 -18.08 10.81 5.79
CA LYS A 95 -17.63 11.19 4.46
C LYS A 95 -17.42 9.94 3.63
N LEU A 96 -17.68 10.06 2.34
CA LEU A 96 -17.35 9.04 1.34
C LEU A 96 -16.26 9.56 0.43
N VAL A 97 -15.30 8.74 0.15
CA VAL A 97 -14.17 9.02 -0.72
C VAL A 97 -14.26 8.10 -1.93
N THR A 98 -14.09 8.67 -3.11
CA THR A 98 -13.99 7.95 -4.38
C THR A 98 -12.77 8.43 -5.15
N ILE A 99 -12.22 7.57 -6.00
CA ILE A 99 -11.16 7.96 -6.92
C ILE A 99 -11.75 8.74 -8.11
N THR A 100 -11.07 9.81 -8.54
CA THR A 100 -11.45 10.56 -9.74
C THR A 100 -10.86 9.94 -11.00
N ALA A 101 -11.30 10.38 -12.19
CA ALA A 101 -10.68 10.01 -13.46
C ALA A 101 -9.17 10.39 -13.48
N ASP A 102 -8.82 11.56 -12.94
CA ASP A 102 -7.43 11.99 -12.79
C ASP A 102 -6.65 11.10 -11.83
N GLY A 103 -7.27 10.67 -10.74
CA GLY A 103 -6.68 9.71 -9.79
C GLY A 103 -6.40 8.35 -10.44
N GLN A 104 -7.31 7.86 -11.27
CA GLN A 104 -7.10 6.63 -12.04
C GLN A 104 -5.94 6.77 -13.04
N ARG A 105 -5.87 7.90 -13.73
CA ARG A 105 -4.82 8.19 -14.70
C ARG A 105 -3.45 8.28 -14.03
N VAL A 106 -3.32 9.01 -12.93
CA VAL A 106 -2.04 9.13 -12.20
C VAL A 106 -1.62 7.80 -11.59
N ARG A 107 -2.57 6.97 -11.14
CA ARG A 107 -2.27 5.62 -10.68
C ARG A 107 -1.65 4.76 -11.78
N LEU A 108 -2.22 4.78 -12.99
CA LEU A 108 -1.66 4.07 -14.14
C LEU A 108 -0.27 4.60 -14.52
N ALA A 109 -0.10 5.92 -14.51
CA ALA A 109 1.20 6.55 -14.73
C ALA A 109 2.24 6.13 -13.68
N ALA A 110 1.83 6.02 -12.42
CA ALA A 110 2.68 5.55 -11.33
C ALA A 110 3.12 4.10 -11.53
N LEU A 111 2.21 3.21 -11.91
CA LEU A 111 2.55 1.81 -12.22
C LEU A 111 3.58 1.73 -13.35
N LYS A 112 3.39 2.51 -14.41
CA LYS A 112 4.32 2.57 -15.52
C LYS A 112 5.67 3.16 -15.12
N ALA A 113 5.68 4.15 -14.25
CA ALA A 113 6.91 4.80 -13.79
C ALA A 113 7.82 3.88 -12.97
N VAL A 114 7.28 2.87 -12.30
CA VAL A 114 8.06 1.90 -11.53
C VAL A 114 8.53 0.69 -12.34
N GLU A 115 8.02 0.48 -13.55
CA GLU A 115 8.42 -0.63 -14.43
C GLU A 115 9.93 -0.77 -14.60
N PRO A 116 10.71 0.32 -14.91
CA PRO A 116 12.15 0.21 -15.08
C PRO A 116 12.85 -0.34 -13.82
N LEU A 117 12.40 0.04 -12.63
CA LEU A 117 12.93 -0.49 -11.37
C LEU A 117 12.65 -1.99 -11.22
N LEU A 118 11.44 -2.41 -11.59
CA LEU A 118 11.08 -3.83 -11.55
C LEU A 118 11.87 -4.65 -12.57
N GLU A 119 12.10 -4.10 -13.75
CA GLU A 119 12.95 -4.72 -14.78
C GLU A 119 14.40 -4.86 -14.30
N GLU A 120 14.94 -3.83 -13.62
CA GLU A 120 16.27 -3.91 -13.01
C GLU A 120 16.38 -5.07 -12.02
N VAL A 121 15.38 -5.26 -11.16
CA VAL A 121 15.33 -6.40 -10.24
C VAL A 121 15.35 -7.72 -11.01
N LEU A 122 14.62 -7.81 -12.12
CA LEU A 122 14.56 -9.00 -12.96
C LEU A 122 15.89 -9.29 -13.72
N THR A 123 16.80 -8.32 -13.83
CA THR A 123 18.15 -8.58 -14.33
C THR A 123 19.03 -9.30 -13.31
N GLN A 124 18.72 -9.17 -12.02
CA GLN A 124 19.49 -9.76 -10.92
C GLN A 124 18.90 -11.08 -10.41
N PHE A 125 17.59 -11.23 -10.51
CA PHE A 125 16.86 -12.36 -9.94
C PHE A 125 15.96 -13.00 -11.00
N ASN A 126 15.91 -14.32 -10.96
CA ASN A 126 15.02 -15.09 -11.83
C ASN A 126 13.55 -14.87 -11.42
N SER A 127 12.68 -14.66 -12.40
CA SER A 127 11.24 -14.51 -12.17
C SER A 127 10.60 -15.68 -11.42
N ALA A 128 11.13 -16.91 -11.62
CA ALA A 128 10.67 -18.10 -10.90
C ALA A 128 11.00 -18.02 -9.40
N GLN A 129 12.15 -17.47 -9.01
CA GLN A 129 12.50 -17.26 -7.61
C GLN A 129 11.55 -16.24 -6.95
N ILE A 130 11.25 -15.15 -7.64
CA ILE A 130 10.33 -14.12 -7.16
C ILE A 130 8.92 -14.70 -7.00
N SER A 131 8.42 -15.41 -8.01
CA SER A 131 7.10 -16.05 -7.96
C SER A 131 6.99 -17.10 -6.87
N ALA A 132 8.07 -17.83 -6.59
CA ALA A 132 8.08 -18.85 -5.54
C ALA A 132 7.94 -18.28 -4.13
N CYS A 133 8.31 -17.02 -3.90
CA CYS A 133 8.14 -16.34 -2.61
C CYS A 133 6.69 -15.91 -2.34
N LEU A 134 5.90 -15.64 -3.37
CA LEU A 134 4.57 -15.04 -3.23
C LEU A 134 3.61 -15.85 -2.36
N PRO A 135 3.44 -17.18 -2.54
CA PRO A 135 2.50 -17.95 -1.73
C PRO A 135 2.82 -17.88 -0.23
N PHE A 136 4.10 -17.93 0.13
CA PHE A 136 4.53 -17.80 1.51
C PHE A 136 4.24 -16.41 2.07
N LEU A 137 4.57 -15.34 1.35
CA LEU A 137 4.33 -13.97 1.78
C LEU A 137 2.83 -13.68 1.92
N GLU A 138 2.00 -14.18 1.01
CA GLU A 138 0.55 -14.05 1.07
C GLU A 138 -0.05 -14.76 2.28
N GLN A 139 0.40 -15.98 2.58
CA GLN A 139 -0.04 -16.73 3.75
C GLN A 139 0.40 -16.06 5.05
N LEU A 140 1.64 -15.59 5.12
CA LEU A 140 2.16 -14.86 6.27
C LEU A 140 1.37 -13.58 6.51
N ARG A 141 1.09 -12.81 5.46
CA ARG A 141 0.26 -11.60 5.54
C ARG A 141 -1.15 -11.94 6.05
N ALA A 142 -1.79 -12.96 5.49
CA ALA A 142 -3.14 -13.37 5.91
C ALA A 142 -3.18 -13.80 7.38
N PHE A 143 -2.19 -14.56 7.83
CA PHE A 143 -2.06 -14.96 9.23
C PHE A 143 -1.94 -13.75 10.17
N LEU A 144 -1.10 -12.79 9.83
CA LEU A 144 -0.92 -11.58 10.64
C LEU A 144 -2.16 -10.69 10.63
N ASP A 145 -2.87 -10.63 9.51
CA ASP A 145 -4.08 -9.84 9.37
C ASP A 145 -5.22 -10.38 10.25
N LEU A 146 -5.37 -11.69 10.34
CA LEU A 146 -6.33 -12.33 11.24
C LEU A 146 -6.06 -11.99 12.72
N ARG A 147 -4.81 -11.83 13.11
CA ARG A 147 -4.43 -11.48 14.49
C ARG A 147 -4.84 -10.05 14.89
N ARG A 148 -5.07 -9.15 13.93
CA ARG A 148 -5.56 -7.79 14.22
C ARG A 148 -7.02 -7.76 14.68
N SER A 149 -7.78 -8.78 14.31
CA SER A 149 -9.23 -8.83 14.56
C SER A 149 -9.60 -9.44 15.92
N VAL A 150 -8.60 -9.73 16.76
CA VAL A 150 -8.79 -10.33 18.10
C VAL A 150 -8.53 -9.34 19.19
#